data_10d9ae80d8d5d6f49a775bd9a4ac7d65
#
_entry.id   10d9ae80d8d5d6f49a775bd9a4ac7d65
#
_cell.length_a   1.000
_cell.length_b   1.000
_cell.length_c   1.000
_cell.angle_alpha   90.00
_cell.angle_beta   90.00
_cell.angle_gamma   90.00
#
_symmetry.space_group_name_H-M   'P 1'
#
loop_
_entity.id
_entity.type
_entity.pdbx_description
1 polymer ?
#
loop_
_entity_poly.entity_id
_entity_poly.type
_entity_poly.pdbx_seq_one_letter_code
_entity_poly.pdbx_strand_id
1 'polypeptide(L)' 'MNKKEIKKYLDENLLTKKEAMEITGQSLSAFDQAVMAGRLKPFFERGKGRGLVRLYLKEEVEQYNEERLATLEKFGRKK' A
#
# COMPACT_ATOMS: atom_id res chain seq x y z
N MET A 1 3.43 5.88 -24.73
CA MET A 1 3.44 4.50 -24.20
C MET A 1 2.41 3.67 -24.88
N ASN A 2 2.76 2.50 -25.35
CA ASN A 2 1.77 1.62 -25.96
C ASN A 2 1.17 0.69 -24.88
N LYS A 3 0.17 -0.10 -25.29
CA LYS A 3 -0.53 -0.97 -24.34
C LYS A 3 0.37 -1.96 -23.63
N LYS A 4 1.36 -2.50 -24.34
CA LYS A 4 2.26 -3.47 -23.75
C LYS A 4 3.13 -2.82 -22.67
N GLU A 5 3.58 -1.63 -22.96
CA GLU A 5 4.42 -0.89 -22.00
C GLU A 5 3.62 -0.51 -20.76
N ILE A 6 2.39 -0.06 -20.97
CA ILE A 6 1.53 0.29 -19.86
C ILE A 6 1.27 -0.95 -18.99
N LYS A 7 0.91 -2.05 -19.62
CA LYS A 7 0.64 -3.28 -18.87
C LYS A 7 1.86 -3.73 -18.09
N LYS A 8 3.02 -3.69 -18.72
CA LYS A 8 4.25 -4.10 -18.04
C LYS A 8 4.52 -3.22 -16.84
N TYR A 9 4.37 -1.90 -17.00
CA TYR A 9 4.58 -0.98 -15.89
C TYR A 9 3.63 -1.28 -14.73
N LEU A 10 2.35 -1.51 -15.05
CA LEU A 10 1.36 -1.81 -14.02
C LEU A 10 1.66 -3.11 -13.32
N ASP A 11 2.02 -4.14 -14.09
CA ASP A 11 2.34 -5.44 -13.51
C ASP A 11 3.54 -5.37 -12.56
N GLU A 12 4.50 -4.53 -12.88
CA GLU A 12 5.72 -4.44 -12.08
C GLU A 12 5.61 -3.48 -10.91
N ASN A 13 4.74 -2.49 -11.01
CA ASN A 13 4.72 -1.40 -10.06
C ASN A 13 3.44 -1.23 -9.24
N LEU A 14 2.32 -1.81 -9.68
CA LEU A 14 1.09 -1.68 -8.92
C LEU A 14 0.82 -2.92 -8.10
N LEU A 15 0.27 -2.71 -6.93
CA LEU A 15 -0.08 -3.77 -6.00
C LEU A 15 -1.55 -3.69 -5.66
N THR A 16 -2.18 -4.85 -5.47
CA THR A 16 -3.51 -4.90 -4.87
C THR A 16 -3.36 -4.68 -3.37
N LYS A 17 -4.48 -4.44 -2.70
CA LYS A 17 -4.48 -4.28 -1.25
C LYS A 17 -3.85 -5.50 -0.56
N LYS A 18 -4.21 -6.69 -1.02
CA LYS A 18 -3.67 -7.91 -0.43
C LYS A 18 -2.15 -7.97 -0.57
N GLU A 19 -1.64 -7.63 -1.74
CA GLU A 19 -0.20 -7.64 -1.96
C GLU A 19 0.49 -6.59 -1.10
N ALA A 20 -0.11 -5.41 -0.98
CA ALA A 20 0.47 -4.36 -0.14
C ALA A 20 0.50 -4.79 1.32
N MET A 21 -0.56 -5.46 1.78
CA MET A 21 -0.60 -5.96 3.15
C MET A 21 0.46 -7.02 3.41
N GLU A 22 0.77 -7.82 2.39
CA GLU A 22 1.82 -8.82 2.53
C GLU A 22 3.18 -8.17 2.71
N ILE A 23 3.43 -7.08 2.02
CA ILE A 23 4.69 -6.35 2.16
C ILE A 23 4.81 -5.74 3.56
N THR A 24 3.74 -5.13 4.05
CA THR A 24 3.79 -4.44 5.35
C THR A 24 3.62 -5.38 6.53
N GLY A 25 3.03 -6.55 6.30
CA GLY A 25 2.75 -7.48 7.38
C GLY A 25 1.64 -7.02 8.31
N GLN A 26 0.84 -6.05 7.88
CA GLN A 26 -0.21 -5.51 8.72
C GLN A 26 -1.52 -6.27 8.58
N SER A 27 -2.34 -6.21 9.62
CA SER A 27 -3.70 -6.74 9.55
C SER A 27 -4.52 -5.82 8.65
N LEU A 28 -5.68 -6.31 8.21
CA LEU A 28 -6.60 -5.53 7.41
C LEU A 28 -6.98 -4.23 8.14
N SER A 29 -7.28 -4.33 9.41
CA SER A 29 -7.68 -3.19 10.20
C SER A 29 -6.58 -2.14 10.29
N ALA A 30 -5.34 -2.57 10.56
CA ALA A 30 -4.22 -1.64 10.67
C ALA A 30 -3.92 -0.99 9.33
N PHE A 31 -3.99 -1.77 8.25
CA PHE A 31 -3.73 -1.24 6.92
C PHE A 31 -4.78 -0.19 6.56
N ASP A 32 -6.06 -0.50 6.80
CA ASP A 32 -7.14 0.44 6.50
C ASP A 32 -7.01 1.73 7.30
N GLN A 33 -6.59 1.63 8.56
CA GLN A 33 -6.37 2.82 9.37
C GLN A 33 -5.27 3.70 8.80
N ALA A 34 -4.20 3.09 8.30
CA ALA A 34 -3.11 3.84 7.70
C ALA A 34 -3.59 4.59 6.46
N VAL A 35 -4.41 3.94 5.65
CA VAL A 35 -4.96 4.58 4.45
C VAL A 35 -5.90 5.71 4.83
N MET A 36 -6.78 5.49 5.80
CA MET A 36 -7.71 6.51 6.23
C MET A 36 -7.02 7.71 6.88
N ALA A 37 -5.92 7.45 7.57
CA ALA A 37 -5.16 8.52 8.20
C ALA A 37 -4.27 9.28 7.21
N GLY A 38 -4.23 8.84 5.95
CA GLY A 38 -3.43 9.52 4.94
C GLY A 38 -1.96 9.17 4.96
N ARG A 39 -1.57 8.14 5.71
CA ARG A 39 -0.18 7.73 5.75
C ARG A 39 0.24 6.97 4.49
N LEU A 40 -0.70 6.29 3.89
CA LEU A 40 -0.47 5.56 2.65
C LEU A 40 -1.64 5.86 1.74
N LYS A 41 -1.36 6.43 0.57
CA LYS A 41 -2.42 6.81 -0.35
C LYS A 41 -2.46 5.86 -1.54
N PRO A 42 -3.66 5.44 -1.95
CA PRO A 42 -3.76 4.64 -3.17
C PRO A 42 -3.30 5.44 -4.38
N PHE A 43 -2.60 4.80 -5.27
CA PHE A 43 -2.22 5.42 -6.52
C PHE A 43 -3.42 5.49 -7.46
N PHE A 44 -4.29 4.51 -7.41
CA PHE A 44 -5.46 4.41 -8.26
C PHE A 44 -6.64 3.98 -7.42
N GLU A 45 -7.79 4.61 -7.62
CA GLU A 45 -8.99 4.27 -6.88
C GLU A 45 -10.18 4.41 -7.79
N ARG A 46 -11.07 3.45 -7.77
CA ARG A 46 -12.27 3.49 -8.59
C ARG A 46 -13.40 2.72 -7.94
N GLY A 47 -14.63 3.22 -8.04
CA GLY A 47 -15.81 2.56 -7.53
C GLY A 47 -16.21 3.06 -6.16
N LYS A 48 -17.20 2.40 -5.57
CA LYS A 48 -17.69 2.74 -4.25
C LYS A 48 -18.15 1.51 -3.53
N GLY A 49 -18.17 1.58 -2.22
CA GLY A 49 -18.68 0.49 -1.40
C GLY A 49 -17.96 -0.80 -1.70
N ARG A 50 -18.71 -1.85 -1.92
CA ARG A 50 -18.11 -3.16 -2.18
C ARG A 50 -17.34 -3.21 -3.48
N GLY A 51 -17.71 -2.35 -4.43
CA GLY A 51 -17.03 -2.32 -5.71
C GLY A 51 -15.80 -1.44 -5.73
N LEU A 52 -15.40 -0.91 -4.58
CA LEU A 52 -14.25 -0.02 -4.53
C LEU A 52 -12.97 -0.79 -4.79
N VAL A 53 -12.21 -0.31 -5.77
CA VAL A 53 -10.93 -0.90 -6.12
C VAL A 53 -9.84 0.12 -5.82
N ARG A 54 -8.82 -0.28 -5.10
CA ARG A 54 -7.67 0.56 -4.82
C ARG A 54 -6.40 -0.18 -5.17
N LEU A 55 -5.52 0.50 -5.87
CA LEU A 55 -4.23 -0.05 -6.23
C LEU A 55 -3.14 0.86 -5.68
N TYR A 56 -2.03 0.29 -5.29
CA TYR A 56 -0.95 1.00 -4.63
C TYR A 56 0.32 0.89 -5.42
N LEU A 57 1.16 1.93 -5.38
CA LEU A 57 2.47 1.84 -6.01
C LEU A 57 3.41 1.10 -5.10
N LYS A 58 4.09 0.11 -5.65
CA LYS A 58 4.99 -0.73 -4.88
C LYS A 58 6.03 0.08 -4.12
N GLU A 59 6.66 1.05 -4.80
CA GLU A 59 7.69 1.83 -4.13
C GLU A 59 7.14 2.66 -2.99
N GLU A 60 5.91 3.15 -3.10
CA GLU A 60 5.31 3.91 -2.02
C GLU A 60 4.96 3.02 -0.83
N VAL A 61 4.50 1.80 -1.11
CA VAL A 61 4.20 0.85 -0.05
C VAL A 61 5.49 0.47 0.68
N GLU A 62 6.55 0.23 -0.07
CA GLU A 62 7.83 -0.13 0.53
C GLU A 62 8.39 1.02 1.37
N GLN A 63 8.28 2.24 0.89
CA GLN A 63 8.74 3.40 1.64
C GLN A 63 7.92 3.59 2.92
N TYR A 64 6.60 3.48 2.81
CA TYR A 64 5.73 3.55 3.97
C TYR A 64 6.12 2.48 5.01
N ASN A 65 6.39 1.27 4.53
CA ASN A 65 6.74 0.18 5.44
C ASN A 65 8.08 0.45 6.13
N GLU A 66 9.05 0.99 5.41
CA GLU A 66 10.34 1.34 6.02
C GLU A 66 10.17 2.38 7.11
N GLU A 67 9.35 3.39 6.85
CA GLU A 67 9.10 4.44 7.83
C GLU A 67 8.36 3.88 9.04
N ARG A 68 7.41 2.99 8.81
CA ARG A 68 6.67 2.37 9.89
C ARG A 68 7.58 1.52 10.78
N LEU A 69 8.44 0.74 10.15
CA LEU A 69 9.36 -0.11 10.91
C LEU A 69 10.38 0.72 11.70
N ALA A 70 10.84 1.82 11.12
CA ALA A 70 11.76 2.70 11.82
C ALA A 70 11.09 3.31 13.05
N THR A 71 9.81 3.69 12.91
CA THR A 71 9.06 4.23 14.04
C THR A 71 8.86 3.20 15.14
N LEU A 72 8.52 1.97 14.74
CA LEU A 72 8.34 0.89 15.71
C LEU A 72 9.64 0.59 16.44
N GLU A 73 10.73 0.58 15.72
CA GLU A 73 12.02 0.35 16.32
C GLU A 73 12.36 1.42 17.34
N LYS A 74 11.98 2.66 17.04
CA LYS A 74 12.30 3.77 17.89
C LYS A 74 11.40 3.85 19.12
N PHE A 75 10.11 3.58 18.98
CA PHE A 75 9.19 3.73 20.08
C PHE A 75 8.53 2.44 20.57
N GLY A 76 8.49 1.44 19.78
CA GLY A 76 7.71 0.27 20.08
C GLY A 76 8.38 -0.82 20.82
N ARG A 77 9.64 -0.68 21.18
CA ARG A 77 10.19 -1.72 21.81
C ARG A 77 10.06 -1.69 23.17
N LYS A 78 9.43 -1.04 23.69
CA LYS A 78 9.17 -1.07 24.92
C LYS A 78 8.49 -2.03 25.31
N LYS A 79 8.42 -2.66 25.36
CA LYS A 79 7.67 -3.52 25.65
C LYS A 79 8.07 -4.15 26.23
#